data_d760b16e5e602d7725d2d22628057f7e
#
_entry.id   d760b16e5e602d7725d2d22628057f7e
#
_cell.length_a   1.000
_cell.length_b   1.000
_cell.length_c   1.000
_cell.angle_alpha   90.00
_cell.angle_beta   90.00
_cell.angle_gamma   90.00
#
_symmetry.space_group_name_H-M   'P 1'
#
loop_
_entity.id
_entity.type
_entity.pdbx_description
1 polymer ?
#
loop_
_entity_poly.entity_id
_entity_poly.type
_entity_poly.pdbx_seq_one_letter_code
_entity_poly.pdbx_strand_id
1 'polypeptide(L)'
;DGRKLVKQQAAKDWGDFQRYHYLQFDFTEVTEEGLYQVMYGDAASPVFRIAKDVWDKGIWQAEVEYFLPVQMCHMRVNEKYRVWHDFCHHDDARMAKTDINHIDGYTQGTSTLCKYQPGDLVPGLNVGGWHDAGDYDLRVESQAGEAYILAMACENFGTYWDETSIDFEKKIVEIHQPDGKNDLLQQVENGALTIVAGWKALGRLYRGILCPTVRQYAHLGDASAHTDHVSGTADDRWVFTEDNPGRELQVAAWLAGISRVLKGHNDALGADCLEIARELFRITRCDNNRVLTAKVHAAVELYLATKEVEYRDFVLQQQDFICKNIRQTGWFIGRFDKAVGNARFSKAVRKALPELQAMYQEYSSKTPYGVPHDRG
;
A
#
# COMPACT_ATOMS: atom_id res chain seq x y z
N ASP A 1 41.99 5.14 -21.44
CA ASP A 1 40.67 5.30 -20.78
C ASP A 1 39.91 3.99 -20.50
N GLY A 2 40.23 2.88 -21.13
CA GLY A 2 39.57 1.59 -20.91
C GLY A 2 38.11 1.50 -21.36
N ARG A 3 37.54 2.56 -21.92
CA ARG A 3 36.15 2.57 -22.42
C ARG A 3 36.05 1.86 -23.75
N LYS A 4 35.04 1.01 -23.91
CA LYS A 4 34.77 0.27 -25.16
C LYS A 4 33.40 0.70 -25.67
N LEU A 5 33.31 1.04 -26.95
CA LEU A 5 32.01 1.25 -27.61
C LEU A 5 31.31 -0.11 -27.75
N VAL A 6 30.11 -0.24 -27.16
CA VAL A 6 29.34 -1.48 -27.16
C VAL A 6 28.22 -1.43 -28.20
N LYS A 7 27.54 -0.29 -28.31
CA LYS A 7 26.45 -0.07 -29.26
C LYS A 7 26.44 1.37 -29.75
N GLN A 8 26.14 1.56 -31.01
CA GLN A 8 25.93 2.88 -31.64
C GLN A 8 24.76 2.78 -32.62
N GLN A 9 23.79 3.69 -32.47
CA GLN A 9 22.68 3.84 -33.41
C GLN A 9 22.14 5.27 -33.35
N ALA A 10 21.38 5.67 -34.37
CA ALA A 10 20.61 6.91 -34.34
C ALA A 10 19.55 6.84 -33.23
N ALA A 11 19.42 7.90 -32.47
CA ALA A 11 18.31 8.03 -31.54
C ALA A 11 16.99 8.15 -32.32
N LYS A 12 15.95 7.50 -31.82
CA LYS A 12 14.60 7.61 -32.37
C LYS A 12 13.95 8.86 -31.83
N ASP A 13 13.44 9.71 -32.72
CA ASP A 13 12.63 10.82 -32.32
C ASP A 13 11.28 10.31 -31.76
N TRP A 14 10.99 10.64 -30.49
CA TRP A 14 9.71 10.34 -29.86
C TRP A 14 8.76 11.54 -29.99
N GLY A 15 9.29 12.77 -29.96
CA GLY A 15 8.54 14.01 -30.04
C GLY A 15 8.51 14.79 -28.73
N ASP A 16 7.58 15.74 -28.67
CA ASP A 16 7.45 16.64 -27.53
C ASP A 16 6.54 16.07 -26.44
N PHE A 17 6.98 16.14 -25.18
CA PHE A 17 6.18 15.84 -24.02
C PHE A 17 6.41 16.88 -22.93
N GLN A 18 5.36 17.54 -22.50
CA GLN A 18 5.41 18.70 -21.62
C GLN A 18 6.35 19.79 -22.20
N ARG A 19 7.45 20.10 -21.51
CA ARG A 19 8.41 21.15 -21.89
C ARG A 19 9.67 20.65 -22.59
N TYR A 20 9.76 19.36 -22.86
CA TYR A 20 10.97 18.73 -23.41
C TYR A 20 10.68 18.00 -24.72
N HIS A 21 11.67 17.98 -25.61
CA HIS A 21 11.71 17.11 -26.76
C HIS A 21 12.49 15.84 -26.42
N TYR A 22 11.88 14.67 -26.66
CA TYR A 22 12.43 13.38 -26.23
C TYR A 22 12.97 12.57 -27.39
N LEU A 23 14.14 12.01 -27.16
CA LEU A 23 14.79 11.03 -28.02
C LEU A 23 14.87 9.71 -27.28
N GLN A 24 14.68 8.60 -27.98
CA GLN A 24 14.78 7.27 -27.42
C GLN A 24 16.02 6.53 -28.00
N PHE A 25 16.75 5.86 -27.12
CA PHE A 25 17.87 5.00 -27.46
C PHE A 25 17.63 3.62 -26.81
N ASP A 26 17.34 2.62 -27.64
CA ASP A 26 17.09 1.26 -27.17
C ASP A 26 18.41 0.47 -27.14
N PHE A 27 18.78 -0.01 -25.96
CA PHE A 27 19.95 -0.86 -25.72
C PHE A 27 19.59 -2.18 -25.02
N THR A 28 18.37 -2.65 -25.15
CA THR A 28 17.86 -3.91 -24.55
C THR A 28 18.71 -5.12 -24.93
N GLU A 29 19.37 -5.12 -26.11
CA GLU A 29 20.26 -6.19 -26.55
C GLU A 29 21.62 -6.23 -25.82
N VAL A 30 21.98 -5.16 -25.07
CA VAL A 30 23.20 -5.11 -24.28
C VAL A 30 22.98 -5.84 -22.96
N THR A 31 23.37 -7.11 -22.90
CA THR A 31 23.15 -8.01 -21.76
C THR A 31 24.42 -8.39 -21.01
N GLU A 32 25.59 -7.99 -21.50
CA GLU A 32 26.90 -8.22 -20.83
C GLU A 32 26.93 -7.42 -19.52
N GLU A 33 27.30 -8.08 -18.42
CA GLU A 33 27.36 -7.41 -17.11
C GLU A 33 28.51 -6.41 -17.07
N GLY A 34 28.27 -5.21 -16.56
CA GLY A 34 29.26 -4.16 -16.49
C GLY A 34 28.71 -2.79 -16.12
N LEU A 35 29.63 -1.81 -16.16
CA LEU A 35 29.28 -0.40 -15.97
C LEU A 35 29.20 0.28 -17.34
N TYR A 36 28.10 0.98 -17.57
CA TYR A 36 27.76 1.58 -18.85
C TYR A 36 27.42 3.07 -18.71
N GLN A 37 27.56 3.76 -19.80
CA GLN A 37 27.18 5.16 -19.93
C GLN A 37 26.64 5.40 -21.33
N VAL A 38 25.55 6.10 -21.45
CA VAL A 38 24.99 6.55 -22.74
C VAL A 38 25.57 7.91 -23.07
N MET A 39 26.06 8.05 -24.30
CA MET A 39 26.59 9.31 -24.84
C MET A 39 25.72 9.82 -25.97
N TYR A 40 25.42 11.11 -25.98
CA TYR A 40 24.72 11.79 -27.07
C TYR A 40 25.41 13.13 -27.37
N GLY A 41 26.15 13.20 -28.47
CA GLY A 41 27.06 14.33 -28.70
C GLY A 41 28.07 14.46 -27.56
N ASP A 42 28.16 15.64 -27.00
CA ASP A 42 29.01 15.94 -25.83
C ASP A 42 28.34 15.63 -24.46
N ALA A 43 27.07 15.25 -24.46
CA ALA A 43 26.35 14.90 -23.27
C ALA A 43 26.52 13.43 -22.87
N ALA A 44 26.59 13.16 -21.58
CA ALA A 44 26.74 11.83 -21.02
C ALA A 44 25.70 11.59 -19.90
N SER A 45 25.10 10.39 -19.88
CA SER A 45 24.31 9.96 -18.73
C SER A 45 25.18 9.74 -17.48
N PRO A 46 24.60 9.68 -16.27
CA PRO A 46 25.26 9.00 -15.17
C PRO A 46 25.68 7.59 -15.57
N VAL A 47 26.73 7.07 -14.92
CA VAL A 47 27.13 5.67 -15.07
C VAL A 47 26.09 4.79 -14.40
N PHE A 48 25.66 3.72 -15.09
CA PHE A 48 24.72 2.74 -14.56
C PHE A 48 25.26 1.32 -14.74
N ARG A 49 24.73 0.40 -13.97
CA ARG A 49 25.13 -1.01 -14.00
C ARG A 49 24.11 -1.86 -14.76
N ILE A 50 24.58 -2.74 -15.64
CA ILE A 50 23.82 -3.87 -16.16
C ILE A 50 24.31 -5.11 -15.43
N ALA A 51 23.43 -5.81 -14.72
CA ALA A 51 23.78 -7.01 -13.98
C ALA A 51 22.51 -7.84 -13.68
N LYS A 52 22.69 -9.14 -13.44
CA LYS A 52 21.58 -10.04 -13.08
C LYS A 52 21.04 -9.75 -11.70
N ASP A 53 21.90 -9.29 -10.80
CA ASP A 53 21.59 -8.98 -9.39
C ASP A 53 21.26 -7.49 -9.16
N VAL A 54 20.91 -6.74 -10.20
CA VAL A 54 20.65 -5.30 -10.07
C VAL A 54 19.54 -4.97 -9.08
N TRP A 55 18.60 -5.88 -8.89
CA TRP A 55 17.47 -5.73 -7.94
C TRP A 55 17.82 -6.11 -6.50
N ASP A 56 19.00 -6.73 -6.28
CA ASP A 56 19.36 -7.24 -4.95
C ASP A 56 19.87 -6.15 -4.00
N LYS A 57 20.31 -4.99 -4.55
CA LYS A 57 20.82 -3.87 -3.75
C LYS A 57 20.53 -2.52 -4.40
N GLY A 58 20.08 -1.57 -3.57
CA GLY A 58 20.07 -0.14 -3.92
C GLY A 58 18.98 0.27 -4.92
N ILE A 59 17.92 -0.52 -5.09
CA ILE A 59 16.77 -0.17 -5.95
C ILE A 59 15.54 0.11 -5.09
N TRP A 60 15.03 -0.89 -4.35
CA TRP A 60 13.84 -0.79 -3.51
C TRP A 60 14.16 -0.80 -2.02
N GLN A 61 15.36 -1.20 -1.63
CA GLN A 61 15.75 -1.44 -0.25
C GLN A 61 15.65 -0.18 0.61
N ALA A 62 15.99 0.99 0.06
CA ALA A 62 15.91 2.26 0.78
C ALA A 62 14.47 2.61 1.25
N GLU A 63 13.45 2.14 0.51
CA GLU A 63 12.04 2.28 0.92
C GLU A 63 11.77 1.55 2.23
N VAL A 64 12.26 0.32 2.36
CA VAL A 64 12.03 -0.53 3.52
C VAL A 64 13.00 -0.22 4.66
N GLU A 65 14.23 0.19 4.34
CA GLU A 65 15.29 0.45 5.30
C GLU A 65 15.14 1.82 6.00
N TYR A 66 14.69 2.84 5.27
CA TYR A 66 14.61 4.21 5.77
C TYR A 66 13.20 4.79 5.73
N PHE A 67 12.59 4.83 4.52
CA PHE A 67 11.37 5.59 4.34
C PHE A 67 10.24 5.08 5.22
N LEU A 68 9.90 3.80 5.14
CA LEU A 68 8.80 3.22 5.94
C LEU A 68 9.10 3.27 7.45
N PRO A 69 10.28 2.85 7.96
CA PRO A 69 10.59 2.95 9.38
C PRO A 69 10.50 4.36 9.94
N VAL A 70 11.00 5.37 9.20
CA VAL A 70 10.96 6.77 9.64
C VAL A 70 9.54 7.33 9.67
N GLN A 71 8.60 6.77 8.90
CA GLN A 71 7.20 7.16 8.92
C GLN A 71 6.36 6.41 9.96
N MET A 72 6.91 5.41 10.67
CA MET A 72 6.14 4.64 11.65
C MET A 72 5.64 5.51 12.79
N CYS A 73 4.31 5.59 12.91
CA CYS A 73 3.65 6.32 13.99
C CYS A 73 3.76 5.56 15.32
N HIS A 74 3.72 6.30 16.45
CA HIS A 74 3.78 5.77 17.81
C HIS A 74 5.13 5.17 18.22
N MET A 75 6.13 5.19 17.35
CA MET A 75 7.43 4.56 17.55
C MET A 75 8.50 5.61 17.82
N ARG A 76 9.55 5.23 18.54
CA ARG A 76 10.83 5.94 18.53
C ARG A 76 11.73 5.27 17.51
N VAL A 77 12.24 6.05 16.56
CA VAL A 77 13.07 5.56 15.46
C VAL A 77 14.49 6.05 15.60
N ASN A 78 15.41 5.12 15.82
CA ASN A 78 16.83 5.35 16.02
C ASN A 78 17.67 4.82 14.85
N GLU A 79 18.83 5.40 14.65
CA GLU A 79 19.91 4.88 13.83
C GLU A 79 21.24 5.17 14.51
N LYS A 80 21.83 4.18 15.14
CA LYS A 80 23.09 4.33 15.91
C LYS A 80 23.00 5.47 16.95
N TYR A 81 23.63 6.59 16.69
CA TYR A 81 23.66 7.79 17.56
C TYR A 81 22.62 8.84 17.18
N ARG A 82 21.82 8.57 16.13
CA ARG A 82 20.81 9.50 15.65
C ARG A 82 19.43 9.03 16.07
N VAL A 83 18.60 9.96 16.49
CA VAL A 83 17.15 9.77 16.63
C VAL A 83 16.50 10.47 15.43
N TRP A 84 15.79 9.72 14.60
CA TRP A 84 15.01 10.28 13.48
C TRP A 84 13.77 10.99 13.97
N HIS A 85 13.03 10.35 14.88
CA HIS A 85 11.99 10.98 15.69
C HIS A 85 11.78 10.17 16.98
N ASP A 86 11.25 10.82 17.99
CA ASP A 86 10.90 10.20 19.26
C ASP A 86 9.42 9.74 19.25
N PHE A 87 8.95 9.21 20.37
CA PHE A 87 7.57 8.81 20.54
C PHE A 87 6.60 9.94 20.18
N CYS A 88 5.52 9.60 19.47
CA CYS A 88 4.53 10.56 19.04
C CYS A 88 3.11 10.00 19.20
N HIS A 89 2.13 10.88 19.34
CA HIS A 89 0.69 10.57 19.26
C HIS A 89 0.19 9.44 20.19
N HIS A 90 0.80 9.27 21.36
CA HIS A 90 0.37 8.24 22.32
C HIS A 90 -0.90 8.63 23.10
N ASP A 91 -1.25 9.88 23.08
CA ASP A 91 -2.33 10.53 23.80
C ASP A 91 -3.56 10.82 22.93
N ASP A 92 -3.47 10.51 21.65
CA ASP A 92 -4.46 10.72 20.61
C ASP A 92 -5.73 9.88 20.72
N ALA A 93 -6.48 9.96 19.65
CA ALA A 93 -7.62 9.11 19.29
C ALA A 93 -8.88 9.40 20.09
N ARG A 94 -9.31 10.67 20.14
CA ARG A 94 -10.66 11.01 20.58
C ARG A 94 -11.66 10.92 19.43
N MET A 95 -12.85 10.45 19.77
CA MET A 95 -13.96 10.35 18.79
C MET A 95 -14.28 11.74 18.25
N ALA A 96 -14.29 11.88 16.93
CA ALA A 96 -14.64 13.13 16.26
C ALA A 96 -16.04 13.61 16.60
N LYS A 97 -16.22 14.94 16.64
CA LYS A 97 -17.53 15.56 16.78
C LYS A 97 -18.40 15.25 15.57
N THR A 98 -19.69 15.10 15.79
CA THR A 98 -20.67 14.93 14.71
C THR A 98 -20.89 16.25 13.95
N ASP A 99 -21.33 16.15 12.70
CA ASP A 99 -21.63 17.28 11.82
C ASP A 99 -20.46 18.25 11.59
N ILE A 100 -19.24 17.75 11.64
CA ILE A 100 -18.05 18.52 11.30
C ILE A 100 -17.43 18.02 9.98
N ASN A 101 -16.82 18.96 9.27
CA ASN A 101 -15.95 18.67 8.13
C ASN A 101 -14.49 18.82 8.56
N HIS A 102 -13.71 17.84 8.21
CA HIS A 102 -12.26 17.95 8.27
C HIS A 102 -11.76 18.86 7.14
N ILE A 103 -10.59 19.48 7.32
CA ILE A 103 -9.99 20.38 6.33
C ILE A 103 -9.78 19.71 4.95
N ASP A 104 -9.51 18.40 4.92
CA ASP A 104 -9.38 17.58 3.70
C ASP A 104 -10.71 17.06 3.16
N GLY A 105 -11.83 17.60 3.62
CA GLY A 105 -13.16 17.22 3.17
C GLY A 105 -13.72 15.95 3.81
N TYR A 106 -13.10 15.40 4.86
CA TYR A 106 -13.72 14.33 5.65
C TYR A 106 -14.88 14.86 6.46
N THR A 107 -15.94 14.09 6.53
CA THR A 107 -17.13 14.43 7.28
C THR A 107 -17.48 13.31 8.25
N GLN A 108 -17.61 13.64 9.55
CA GLN A 108 -18.05 12.65 10.54
C GLN A 108 -19.54 12.30 10.36
N GLY A 109 -20.34 13.12 9.81
CA GLY A 109 -21.79 12.89 9.72
C GLY A 109 -22.51 13.11 11.06
N THR A 110 -23.80 12.71 11.11
CA THR A 110 -24.71 12.99 12.25
C THR A 110 -24.56 11.99 13.40
N SER A 111 -23.76 10.95 13.24
CA SER A 111 -23.55 9.89 14.22
C SER A 111 -22.11 9.42 14.22
N THR A 112 -21.61 8.99 15.37
CA THR A 112 -20.30 8.37 15.49
C THR A 112 -20.27 6.92 14.96
N LEU A 113 -21.41 6.36 14.64
CA LEU A 113 -21.59 4.99 14.11
C LEU A 113 -20.99 3.88 15.01
N CYS A 114 -20.65 4.18 16.25
CA CYS A 114 -20.07 3.26 17.22
C CYS A 114 -20.57 3.58 18.65
N LYS A 115 -20.05 2.86 19.63
CA LYS A 115 -20.43 3.06 21.05
C LYS A 115 -19.90 4.33 21.69
N TYR A 116 -18.86 4.93 21.14
CA TYR A 116 -18.21 6.12 21.69
C TYR A 116 -18.95 7.39 21.29
N GLN A 117 -19.06 8.30 22.23
CA GLN A 117 -19.65 9.63 22.01
C GLN A 117 -18.58 10.61 21.50
N PRO A 118 -18.99 11.72 20.85
CA PRO A 118 -18.04 12.77 20.46
C PRO A 118 -17.18 13.24 21.65
N GLY A 119 -15.87 13.23 21.47
CA GLY A 119 -14.88 13.60 22.48
C GLY A 119 -14.42 12.47 23.40
N ASP A 120 -15.05 11.30 23.36
CA ASP A 120 -14.59 10.13 24.11
C ASP A 120 -13.22 9.67 23.61
N LEU A 121 -12.32 9.32 24.52
CA LEU A 121 -11.08 8.63 24.18
C LEU A 121 -11.42 7.21 23.70
N VAL A 122 -10.91 6.83 22.54
CA VAL A 122 -11.02 5.47 22.00
C VAL A 122 -9.73 4.70 22.33
N PRO A 123 -9.74 3.80 23.31
CA PRO A 123 -8.51 3.15 23.77
C PRO A 123 -7.98 2.13 22.77
N GLY A 124 -6.65 1.92 22.81
CA GLY A 124 -5.97 0.87 22.06
C GLY A 124 -5.65 1.22 20.61
N LEU A 125 -5.79 2.48 20.20
CA LEU A 125 -5.52 2.93 18.84
C LEU A 125 -4.10 3.48 18.62
N ASN A 126 -3.30 3.60 19.67
CA ASN A 126 -1.92 4.08 19.59
C ASN A 126 -0.93 2.96 19.22
N VAL A 127 -1.21 2.25 18.13
CA VAL A 127 -0.41 1.12 17.63
C VAL A 127 -0.38 1.10 16.11
N GLY A 128 0.81 0.87 15.55
CA GLY A 128 1.01 0.69 14.12
C GLY A 128 0.69 1.92 13.27
N GLY A 129 0.80 1.75 11.97
CA GLY A 129 0.55 2.76 10.95
C GLY A 129 1.75 3.64 10.64
N TRP A 130 1.67 4.29 9.49
CA TRP A 130 2.64 5.27 9.02
C TRP A 130 1.98 6.63 8.84
N HIS A 131 2.71 7.70 9.15
CA HIS A 131 2.28 9.06 8.84
C HIS A 131 2.02 9.21 7.33
N ASP A 132 0.98 9.93 6.95
CA ASP A 132 0.67 10.19 5.54
C ASP A 132 1.56 11.31 4.95
N ALA A 133 1.40 11.59 3.69
CA ALA A 133 2.33 12.31 2.80
C ALA A 133 2.66 13.78 3.16
N GLY A 134 2.06 14.40 4.07
CA GLY A 134 2.32 15.83 4.41
C GLY A 134 1.71 16.21 5.74
N ASP A 135 1.18 15.24 6.42
CA ASP A 135 0.55 15.32 7.72
C ASP A 135 0.79 14.03 8.52
N TYR A 136 0.07 13.85 9.60
CA TYR A 136 0.19 12.67 10.43
C TYR A 136 -1.08 11.78 10.40
N ASP A 137 -1.91 11.90 9.37
CA ASP A 137 -3.12 11.09 9.22
C ASP A 137 -2.79 9.59 9.15
N LEU A 138 -3.60 8.78 9.82
CA LEU A 138 -3.63 7.33 9.67
C LEU A 138 -4.94 6.92 8.97
N ARG A 139 -4.97 7.07 7.66
CA ARG A 139 -6.12 6.70 6.82
C ARG A 139 -6.15 5.19 6.63
N VAL A 140 -7.26 4.57 6.93
CA VAL A 140 -7.38 3.10 6.85
C VAL A 140 -7.07 2.56 5.46
N GLU A 141 -7.48 3.26 4.39
CA GLU A 141 -7.18 2.83 3.03
C GLU A 141 -5.70 2.92 2.66
N SER A 142 -4.98 3.95 3.12
CA SER A 142 -3.53 4.04 2.90
C SER A 142 -2.81 2.92 3.65
N GLN A 143 -3.08 2.78 4.94
CA GLN A 143 -2.45 1.77 5.79
C GLN A 143 -2.67 0.34 5.28
N ALA A 144 -3.93 -0.01 4.93
CA ALA A 144 -4.25 -1.33 4.40
C ALA A 144 -3.68 -1.56 3.00
N GLY A 145 -3.70 -0.53 2.14
CA GLY A 145 -3.20 -0.61 0.77
C GLY A 145 -1.70 -0.79 0.72
N GLU A 146 -0.96 -0.02 1.49
CA GLU A 146 0.50 -0.10 1.59
C GLU A 146 0.95 -1.45 2.15
N ALA A 147 0.36 -1.89 3.27
CA ALA A 147 0.63 -3.21 3.82
C ALA A 147 0.32 -4.34 2.81
N TYR A 148 -0.77 -4.21 2.05
CA TYR A 148 -1.11 -5.19 1.02
C TYR A 148 -0.11 -5.21 -0.14
N ILE A 149 0.38 -4.06 -0.60
CA ILE A 149 1.39 -3.99 -1.68
C ILE A 149 2.69 -4.65 -1.22
N LEU A 150 3.15 -4.38 0.01
CA LEU A 150 4.31 -5.04 0.61
C LEU A 150 4.10 -6.56 0.74
N ALA A 151 2.89 -6.98 1.18
CA ALA A 151 2.53 -8.38 1.24
C ALA A 151 2.58 -9.05 -0.15
N MET A 152 2.11 -8.35 -1.20
CA MET A 152 2.20 -8.85 -2.57
C MET A 152 3.65 -8.94 -3.07
N ALA A 153 4.51 -8.03 -2.68
CA ALA A 153 5.94 -8.10 -2.98
C ALA A 153 6.57 -9.35 -2.36
N CYS A 154 6.31 -9.63 -1.08
CA CYS A 154 6.77 -10.85 -0.43
C CYS A 154 6.25 -12.12 -1.10
N GLU A 155 4.93 -12.16 -1.39
CA GLU A 155 4.27 -13.36 -1.95
C GLU A 155 4.71 -13.67 -3.38
N ASN A 156 4.88 -12.66 -4.23
CA ASN A 156 5.14 -12.86 -5.66
C ASN A 156 6.63 -12.91 -6.02
N PHE A 157 7.48 -12.23 -5.27
CA PHE A 157 8.91 -12.11 -5.58
C PHE A 157 9.81 -12.79 -4.54
N GLY A 158 9.24 -13.23 -3.39
CA GLY A 158 10.03 -13.82 -2.31
C GLY A 158 11.03 -12.81 -1.73
N THR A 159 10.69 -11.53 -1.71
CA THR A 159 11.56 -10.47 -1.22
C THR A 159 11.87 -10.67 0.26
N TYR A 160 13.14 -10.53 0.60
CA TYR A 160 13.65 -10.62 1.96
C TYR A 160 14.68 -9.51 2.17
N TRP A 161 14.55 -8.78 3.27
CA TRP A 161 15.49 -7.77 3.72
C TRP A 161 15.50 -7.75 5.24
N ASP A 162 16.65 -7.61 5.85
CA ASP A 162 16.83 -7.65 7.30
C ASP A 162 17.97 -6.69 7.67
N GLU A 163 17.63 -5.43 7.83
CA GLU A 163 18.54 -4.34 8.22
C GLU A 163 17.96 -3.50 9.37
N THR A 164 16.73 -3.82 9.82
CA THR A 164 16.00 -3.03 10.81
C THR A 164 15.40 -3.95 11.88
N SER A 165 15.55 -3.64 13.14
CA SER A 165 14.79 -4.29 14.21
C SER A 165 13.61 -3.45 14.62
N ILE A 166 12.45 -4.08 14.83
CA ILE A 166 11.22 -3.42 15.28
C ILE A 166 10.68 -4.14 16.52
N ASP A 167 10.72 -3.48 17.66
CA ASP A 167 10.13 -3.93 18.91
C ASP A 167 8.79 -3.23 19.12
N PHE A 168 7.69 -3.85 18.71
CA PHE A 168 6.34 -3.30 18.83
C PHE A 168 5.87 -3.14 20.28
N GLU A 169 6.41 -3.93 21.22
CA GLU A 169 6.07 -3.83 22.64
C GLU A 169 6.72 -2.60 23.29
N LYS A 170 8.01 -2.41 23.06
CA LYS A 170 8.74 -1.22 23.52
C LYS A 170 8.53 0.01 22.65
N LYS A 171 7.95 -0.18 21.46
CA LYS A 171 7.75 0.87 20.45
C LYS A 171 9.06 1.51 19.98
N ILE A 172 10.07 0.70 19.73
CA ILE A 172 11.41 1.13 19.30
C ILE A 172 11.75 0.49 17.98
N VAL A 173 12.26 1.31 17.07
CA VAL A 173 12.84 0.91 15.79
C VAL A 173 14.33 1.24 15.81
N GLU A 174 15.17 0.30 15.41
CA GLU A 174 16.62 0.49 15.26
C GLU A 174 17.02 0.19 13.81
N ILE A 175 17.31 1.23 13.04
CA ILE A 175 17.79 1.12 11.65
C ILE A 175 19.25 0.66 11.67
N HIS A 176 19.66 -0.19 10.72
CA HIS A 176 20.97 -0.84 10.64
C HIS A 176 21.28 -1.76 11.85
N GLN A 177 20.24 -2.38 12.38
CA GLN A 177 20.36 -3.44 13.38
C GLN A 177 19.47 -4.63 12.99
N PRO A 178 19.95 -5.56 12.15
CA PRO A 178 19.18 -6.73 11.76
C PRO A 178 18.78 -7.58 12.96
N ASP A 179 17.56 -8.13 12.94
CA ASP A 179 17.02 -8.95 14.03
C ASP A 179 16.67 -10.39 13.61
N GLY A 180 17.02 -10.77 12.38
CA GLY A 180 16.73 -12.07 11.80
C GLY A 180 15.33 -12.21 11.24
N LYS A 181 14.55 -11.12 11.18
CA LYS A 181 13.23 -11.10 10.58
C LYS A 181 13.24 -10.34 9.26
N ASN A 182 12.23 -10.60 8.45
CA ASN A 182 12.06 -9.88 7.20
C ASN A 182 11.42 -8.51 7.46
N ASP A 183 12.14 -7.43 7.18
CA ASP A 183 11.68 -6.04 7.37
C ASP A 183 10.36 -5.75 6.64
N LEU A 184 10.17 -6.33 5.43
CA LEU A 184 8.90 -6.17 4.71
C LEU A 184 7.73 -6.74 5.49
N LEU A 185 7.91 -7.91 6.14
CA LEU A 185 6.85 -8.51 6.95
C LEU A 185 6.60 -7.73 8.24
N GLN A 186 7.64 -7.16 8.85
CA GLN A 186 7.50 -6.25 10.00
C GLN A 186 6.74 -4.98 9.61
N GLN A 187 6.96 -4.44 8.40
CA GLN A 187 6.19 -3.31 7.90
C GLN A 187 4.75 -3.71 7.56
N VAL A 188 4.50 -4.89 6.97
CA VAL A 188 3.14 -5.43 6.79
C VAL A 188 2.41 -5.54 8.13
N GLU A 189 3.09 -6.02 9.17
CA GLU A 189 2.58 -6.07 10.55
C GLU A 189 2.20 -4.67 11.04
N ASN A 190 3.08 -3.68 10.87
CA ASN A 190 2.83 -2.29 11.27
C ASN A 190 1.53 -1.71 10.68
N GLY A 191 1.33 -1.86 9.37
CA GLY A 191 0.11 -1.38 8.72
C GLY A 191 -1.15 -2.14 9.13
N ALA A 192 -1.05 -3.45 9.40
CA ALA A 192 -2.17 -4.26 9.84
C ALA A 192 -2.62 -3.92 11.26
N LEU A 193 -1.68 -3.62 12.17
CA LEU A 193 -1.95 -3.36 13.58
C LEU A 193 -2.96 -2.22 13.78
N THR A 194 -2.81 -1.10 13.11
CA THR A 194 -3.72 0.04 13.28
C THR A 194 -5.14 -0.29 12.83
N ILE A 195 -5.31 -1.10 11.77
CA ILE A 195 -6.62 -1.48 11.24
C ILE A 195 -7.32 -2.45 12.19
N VAL A 196 -6.60 -3.47 12.66
CA VAL A 196 -7.11 -4.47 13.59
C VAL A 196 -7.46 -3.82 14.94
N ALA A 197 -6.62 -2.91 15.42
CA ALA A 197 -6.90 -2.14 16.64
C ALA A 197 -8.18 -1.31 16.51
N GLY A 198 -8.33 -0.59 15.40
CA GLY A 198 -9.54 0.19 15.12
C GLY A 198 -10.80 -0.67 15.08
N TRP A 199 -10.74 -1.81 14.37
CA TRP A 199 -11.85 -2.76 14.33
C TRP A 199 -12.24 -3.27 15.73
N LYS A 200 -11.26 -3.71 16.51
CA LYS A 200 -11.49 -4.22 17.89
C LYS A 200 -12.09 -3.16 18.81
N ALA A 201 -11.61 -1.92 18.71
CA ALA A 201 -12.08 -0.82 19.56
C ALA A 201 -13.51 -0.36 19.20
N LEU A 202 -13.79 -0.22 17.91
CA LEU A 202 -15.01 0.41 17.40
C LEU A 202 -16.11 -0.60 17.02
N GLY A 203 -15.78 -1.88 16.82
CA GLY A 203 -16.70 -2.91 16.33
C GLY A 203 -17.10 -2.75 14.86
N ARG A 204 -16.34 -1.96 14.11
CA ARG A 204 -16.55 -1.68 12.68
C ARG A 204 -15.27 -1.16 12.04
N LEU A 205 -15.22 -1.15 10.70
CA LEU A 205 -14.19 -0.39 10.01
C LEU A 205 -14.43 1.11 10.22
N TYR A 206 -13.35 1.85 10.40
CA TYR A 206 -13.38 3.31 10.59
C TYR A 206 -12.70 4.02 9.40
N ARG A 207 -12.79 5.34 9.38
CA ARG A 207 -12.14 6.15 8.34
C ARG A 207 -10.64 6.28 8.61
N GLY A 208 -10.28 6.49 9.87
CA GLY A 208 -8.91 6.67 10.31
C GLY A 208 -8.80 7.53 11.57
N ILE A 209 -7.57 7.79 11.97
CA ILE A 209 -7.19 8.78 12.97
C ILE A 209 -6.61 9.95 12.18
N LEU A 210 -7.29 11.10 12.20
CA LEU A 210 -7.02 12.20 11.27
C LEU A 210 -6.74 13.50 11.99
N CYS A 211 -5.83 14.29 11.44
CA CYS A 211 -5.46 15.61 11.93
C CYS A 211 -6.65 16.58 11.84
N PRO A 212 -7.10 17.17 12.95
CA PRO A 212 -8.30 18.02 12.96
C PRO A 212 -8.07 19.42 12.39
N THR A 213 -6.82 19.85 12.25
CA THR A 213 -6.46 21.22 11.87
C THR A 213 -5.26 21.27 10.94
N VAL A 214 -5.08 22.40 10.22
CA VAL A 214 -3.89 22.69 9.39
C VAL A 214 -2.59 22.84 10.18
N ARG A 215 -2.65 22.87 11.50
CA ARG A 215 -1.45 23.07 12.33
C ARG A 215 -0.39 21.98 12.07
N GLN A 216 -0.82 20.74 11.90
CA GLN A 216 0.07 19.60 11.67
C GLN A 216 0.63 19.55 10.25
N TYR A 217 -0.02 20.22 9.29
CA TYR A 217 0.47 20.34 7.90
C TYR A 217 1.57 21.37 7.72
N ALA A 218 1.71 22.33 8.66
CA ALA A 218 2.68 23.40 8.55
C ALA A 218 4.11 22.98 8.91
N HIS A 219 4.29 21.83 9.51
CA HIS A 219 5.54 21.39 10.11
C HIS A 219 5.90 19.98 9.64
N LEU A 220 6.51 19.90 8.47
CA LEU A 220 7.11 18.65 7.97
C LEU A 220 8.42 18.42 8.74
N GLY A 221 8.44 17.44 9.62
CA GLY A 221 9.62 17.16 10.41
C GLY A 221 9.40 16.06 11.44
N ASP A 222 10.08 16.17 12.56
CA ASP A 222 9.96 15.24 13.67
C ASP A 222 8.55 15.30 14.28
N ALA A 223 7.80 14.22 14.13
CA ALA A 223 6.43 14.10 14.63
C ALA A 223 6.34 14.29 16.16
N SER A 224 7.38 13.91 16.90
CA SER A 224 7.42 14.09 18.35
C SER A 224 7.49 15.55 18.78
N ALA A 225 7.94 16.46 17.92
CA ALA A 225 7.96 17.90 18.19
C ALA A 225 6.56 18.54 18.11
N HIS A 226 5.57 17.80 17.60
CA HIS A 226 4.19 18.28 17.38
C HIS A 226 3.15 17.60 18.26
N THR A 227 3.57 16.70 19.15
CA THR A 227 2.74 16.08 20.17
C THR A 227 3.16 16.54 21.56
N ASP A 228 2.21 16.94 22.39
CA ASP A 228 2.47 17.40 23.76
C ASP A 228 2.29 16.32 24.83
N HIS A 229 1.86 15.13 24.42
CA HIS A 229 1.55 13.97 25.27
C HIS A 229 0.45 14.24 26.33
N VAL A 230 -0.44 15.21 26.07
CA VAL A 230 -1.55 15.58 26.93
C VAL A 230 -2.87 15.43 26.17
N SER A 231 -3.58 14.35 26.43
CA SER A 231 -4.85 14.06 25.74
C SER A 231 -5.89 15.16 25.92
N GLY A 232 -6.52 15.57 24.83
CA GLY A 232 -7.56 16.60 24.78
C GLY A 232 -7.08 17.97 24.35
N THR A 233 -5.83 18.09 23.92
CA THR A 233 -5.23 19.34 23.44
C THR A 233 -5.34 19.50 21.93
N ALA A 234 -4.77 20.57 21.37
CA ALA A 234 -4.99 20.96 19.97
C ALA A 234 -4.20 20.14 18.95
N ASP A 235 -3.21 19.37 19.38
CA ASP A 235 -2.39 18.50 18.54
C ASP A 235 -2.94 17.07 18.42
N ASP A 236 -3.92 16.67 19.25
CA ASP A 236 -4.57 15.37 19.16
C ASP A 236 -5.24 15.18 17.79
N ARG A 237 -5.04 14.01 17.22
CA ARG A 237 -5.80 13.55 16.07
C ARG A 237 -7.11 12.90 16.51
N TRP A 238 -8.10 12.96 15.65
CA TRP A 238 -9.44 12.46 15.94
C TRP A 238 -9.77 11.19 15.17
N VAL A 239 -10.57 10.34 15.80
CA VAL A 239 -11.13 9.13 15.20
C VAL A 239 -12.35 9.48 14.38
N PHE A 240 -12.30 9.25 13.08
CA PHE A 240 -13.43 9.40 12.17
C PHE A 240 -13.99 8.04 11.78
N THR A 241 -15.30 7.94 11.75
CA THR A 241 -16.02 6.77 11.22
C THR A 241 -16.77 7.15 9.95
N GLU A 242 -17.08 6.16 9.13
CA GLU A 242 -17.86 6.36 7.91
C GLU A 242 -18.69 5.11 7.59
N ASP A 243 -19.70 5.27 6.74
CA ASP A 243 -20.41 4.20 6.08
C ASP A 243 -19.99 4.19 4.60
N ASN A 244 -19.01 3.35 4.26
CA ASN A 244 -18.41 3.29 2.93
C ASN A 244 -18.21 1.85 2.46
N PRO A 245 -19.24 1.22 1.87
CA PRO A 245 -19.18 -0.17 1.42
C PRO A 245 -18.03 -0.47 0.46
N GLY A 246 -17.66 0.48 -0.38
CA GLY A 246 -16.54 0.33 -1.31
C GLY A 246 -15.21 0.18 -0.60
N ARG A 247 -14.95 1.01 0.42
CA ARG A 247 -13.74 0.94 1.25
C ARG A 247 -13.73 -0.31 2.12
N GLU A 248 -14.85 -0.63 2.74
CA GLU A 248 -14.98 -1.83 3.58
C GLU A 248 -14.58 -3.09 2.82
N LEU A 249 -15.11 -3.28 1.61
CA LEU A 249 -14.77 -4.44 0.77
C LEU A 249 -13.35 -4.38 0.18
N GLN A 250 -12.85 -3.19 -0.10
CA GLN A 250 -11.46 -3.02 -0.52
C GLN A 250 -10.48 -3.42 0.60
N VAL A 251 -10.73 -2.96 1.82
CA VAL A 251 -9.93 -3.34 2.99
C VAL A 251 -10.08 -4.83 3.30
N ALA A 252 -11.27 -5.42 3.12
CA ALA A 252 -11.46 -6.86 3.25
C ALA A 252 -10.55 -7.65 2.30
N ALA A 253 -10.43 -7.23 1.03
CA ALA A 253 -9.52 -7.84 0.09
C ALA A 253 -8.06 -7.75 0.59
N TRP A 254 -7.64 -6.57 0.99
CA TRP A 254 -6.28 -6.32 1.45
C TRP A 254 -5.92 -7.12 2.71
N LEU A 255 -6.79 -7.13 3.72
CA LEU A 255 -6.58 -7.91 4.94
C LEU A 255 -6.51 -9.42 4.67
N ALA A 256 -7.30 -9.93 3.74
CA ALA A 256 -7.20 -11.34 3.33
C ALA A 256 -5.85 -11.65 2.65
N GLY A 257 -5.30 -10.72 1.87
CA GLY A 257 -3.96 -10.82 1.31
C GLY A 257 -2.87 -10.78 2.38
N ILE A 258 -2.95 -9.82 3.29
CA ILE A 258 -2.05 -9.64 4.43
C ILE A 258 -2.02 -10.90 5.31
N SER A 259 -3.18 -11.49 5.60
CA SER A 259 -3.28 -12.68 6.45
C SER A 259 -2.45 -13.86 5.94
N ARG A 260 -2.27 -14.00 4.62
CA ARG A 260 -1.47 -15.09 4.03
C ARG A 260 0.02 -14.94 4.33
N VAL A 261 0.54 -13.73 4.20
CA VAL A 261 1.99 -13.49 4.35
C VAL A 261 2.41 -13.37 5.81
N LEU A 262 1.50 -13.00 6.71
CA LEU A 262 1.75 -13.00 8.16
C LEU A 262 1.78 -14.39 8.76
N LYS A 263 1.37 -15.42 8.03
CA LYS A 263 1.45 -16.82 8.49
C LYS A 263 2.91 -17.24 8.69
N GLY A 264 3.22 -17.64 9.92
CA GLY A 264 4.59 -17.97 10.32
C GLY A 264 5.45 -16.78 10.73
N HIS A 265 4.93 -15.54 10.58
CA HIS A 265 5.54 -14.31 11.10
C HIS A 265 4.78 -13.80 12.34
N ASN A 266 3.49 -13.52 12.19
CA ASN A 266 2.58 -13.18 13.29
C ASN A 266 1.21 -13.82 13.03
N ASP A 267 1.07 -15.08 13.45
CA ASP A 267 -0.13 -15.90 13.20
C ASP A 267 -1.39 -15.32 13.85
N ALA A 268 -1.27 -14.70 15.01
CA ALA A 268 -2.40 -14.11 15.73
C ALA A 268 -2.96 -12.91 14.97
N LEU A 269 -2.10 -11.99 14.53
CA LEU A 269 -2.51 -10.85 13.74
C LEU A 269 -3.03 -11.28 12.36
N GLY A 270 -2.41 -12.29 11.75
CA GLY A 270 -2.87 -12.88 10.50
C GLY A 270 -4.28 -13.47 10.62
N ALA A 271 -4.59 -14.14 11.75
CA ALA A 271 -5.93 -14.65 12.02
C ALA A 271 -6.96 -13.53 12.22
N ASP A 272 -6.61 -12.48 12.98
CA ASP A 272 -7.45 -11.29 13.15
C ASP A 272 -7.77 -10.62 11.79
N CYS A 273 -6.76 -10.45 10.94
CA CYS A 273 -6.94 -9.89 9.59
C CYS A 273 -7.92 -10.72 8.76
N LEU A 274 -7.79 -12.04 8.78
CA LEU A 274 -8.67 -12.94 8.04
C LEU A 274 -10.10 -12.91 8.57
N GLU A 275 -10.29 -12.88 9.88
CA GLU A 275 -11.61 -12.78 10.52
C GLU A 275 -12.32 -11.49 10.13
N ILE A 276 -11.62 -10.35 10.22
CA ILE A 276 -12.15 -9.05 9.82
C ILE A 276 -12.53 -9.06 8.32
N ALA A 277 -11.67 -9.62 7.47
CA ALA A 277 -11.93 -9.71 6.03
C ALA A 277 -13.20 -10.52 5.72
N ARG A 278 -13.40 -11.65 6.41
CA ARG A 278 -14.61 -12.47 6.29
C ARG A 278 -15.86 -11.73 6.74
N GLU A 279 -15.76 -11.07 7.89
CA GLU A 279 -16.91 -10.33 8.44
C GLU A 279 -17.31 -9.17 7.53
N LEU A 280 -16.34 -8.36 7.07
CA LEU A 280 -16.59 -7.28 6.11
C LEU A 280 -17.21 -7.81 4.81
N PHE A 281 -16.70 -8.92 4.26
CA PHE A 281 -17.29 -9.54 3.07
C PHE A 281 -18.77 -9.95 3.29
N ARG A 282 -19.07 -10.47 4.48
CA ARG A 282 -20.39 -10.97 4.87
C ARG A 282 -21.41 -9.85 5.09
N ILE A 283 -21.02 -8.80 5.85
CA ILE A 283 -21.97 -7.77 6.31
C ILE A 283 -22.12 -6.60 5.34
N THR A 284 -21.09 -6.33 4.51
CA THR A 284 -21.09 -5.13 3.69
C THR A 284 -22.04 -5.26 2.51
N ARG A 285 -22.95 -4.28 2.37
CA ARG A 285 -23.89 -4.20 1.26
C ARG A 285 -23.16 -3.99 -0.07
N CYS A 286 -23.77 -4.49 -1.17
CA CYS A 286 -23.23 -4.34 -2.52
C CYS A 286 -24.36 -3.83 -3.42
N ASP A 287 -24.39 -2.54 -3.66
CA ASP A 287 -25.49 -1.81 -4.31
C ASP A 287 -25.16 -1.23 -5.68
N ASN A 288 -23.89 -1.27 -6.08
CA ASN A 288 -23.43 -0.77 -7.39
C ASN A 288 -22.19 -1.50 -7.91
N ASN A 289 -21.85 -1.25 -9.18
CA ASN A 289 -20.75 -1.93 -9.86
C ASN A 289 -19.36 -1.66 -9.25
N ARG A 290 -19.13 -0.47 -8.70
CA ARG A 290 -17.85 -0.14 -8.05
C ARG A 290 -17.68 -0.98 -6.78
N VAL A 291 -18.72 -1.08 -5.99
CA VAL A 291 -18.75 -1.92 -4.78
C VAL A 291 -18.65 -3.39 -5.15
N LEU A 292 -19.30 -3.83 -6.25
CA LEU A 292 -19.19 -5.21 -6.73
C LEU A 292 -17.75 -5.55 -7.17
N THR A 293 -17.04 -4.63 -7.81
CA THR A 293 -15.62 -4.83 -8.15
C THR A 293 -14.78 -5.10 -6.90
N ALA A 294 -14.97 -4.30 -5.85
CA ALA A 294 -14.30 -4.51 -4.57
C ALA A 294 -14.70 -5.85 -3.91
N LYS A 295 -15.98 -6.24 -4.00
CA LYS A 295 -16.47 -7.51 -3.46
C LYS A 295 -15.88 -8.72 -4.21
N VAL A 296 -15.76 -8.62 -5.52
CA VAL A 296 -15.06 -9.65 -6.33
C VAL A 296 -13.60 -9.77 -5.92
N HIS A 297 -12.91 -8.65 -5.73
CA HIS A 297 -11.52 -8.66 -5.25
C HIS A 297 -11.41 -9.30 -3.86
N ALA A 298 -12.28 -8.94 -2.92
CA ALA A 298 -12.32 -9.55 -1.59
C ALA A 298 -12.56 -11.06 -1.65
N ALA A 299 -13.48 -11.52 -2.49
CA ALA A 299 -13.73 -12.95 -2.69
C ALA A 299 -12.52 -13.67 -3.30
N VAL A 300 -11.80 -13.04 -4.23
CA VAL A 300 -10.55 -13.59 -4.80
C VAL A 300 -9.51 -13.78 -3.70
N GLU A 301 -9.24 -12.75 -2.91
CA GLU A 301 -8.22 -12.81 -1.86
C GLU A 301 -8.60 -13.77 -0.73
N LEU A 302 -9.89 -13.80 -0.32
CA LEU A 302 -10.42 -14.76 0.64
C LEU A 302 -10.29 -16.20 0.13
N TYR A 303 -10.61 -16.45 -1.16
CA TYR A 303 -10.39 -17.78 -1.75
C TYR A 303 -8.92 -18.16 -1.77
N LEU A 304 -8.03 -17.24 -2.11
CA LEU A 304 -6.60 -17.51 -2.09
C LEU A 304 -6.09 -17.83 -0.68
N ALA A 305 -6.64 -17.18 0.34
CA ALA A 305 -6.29 -17.41 1.74
C ALA A 305 -6.86 -18.72 2.31
N THR A 306 -8.12 -19.06 1.99
CA THR A 306 -8.88 -20.10 2.69
C THR A 306 -9.16 -21.36 1.85
N LYS A 307 -9.22 -21.22 0.53
CA LYS A 307 -9.70 -22.24 -0.42
C LYS A 307 -11.19 -22.60 -0.24
N GLU A 308 -11.95 -21.83 0.50
CA GLU A 308 -13.37 -22.06 0.74
C GLU A 308 -14.20 -21.91 -0.53
N VAL A 309 -15.11 -22.84 -0.72
CA VAL A 309 -15.90 -22.96 -1.97
C VAL A 309 -16.86 -21.79 -2.19
N GLU A 310 -17.34 -21.15 -1.11
CA GLU A 310 -18.27 -20.02 -1.21
C GLU A 310 -17.64 -18.83 -1.93
N TYR A 311 -16.38 -18.48 -1.64
CA TYR A 311 -15.68 -17.39 -2.32
C TYR A 311 -15.36 -17.72 -3.76
N ARG A 312 -14.95 -18.98 -4.02
CA ARG A 312 -14.76 -19.50 -5.39
C ARG A 312 -16.02 -19.34 -6.22
N ASP A 313 -17.13 -19.87 -5.70
CA ASP A 313 -18.39 -19.92 -6.41
C ASP A 313 -18.95 -18.50 -6.64
N PHE A 314 -18.80 -17.61 -5.67
CA PHE A 314 -19.12 -16.18 -5.84
C PHE A 314 -18.37 -15.59 -7.04
N VAL A 315 -17.03 -15.75 -7.11
CA VAL A 315 -16.24 -15.21 -8.23
C VAL A 315 -16.66 -15.82 -9.57
N LEU A 316 -16.87 -17.15 -9.62
CA LEU A 316 -17.30 -17.83 -10.84
C LEU A 316 -18.69 -17.36 -11.32
N GLN A 317 -19.61 -17.06 -10.41
CA GLN A 317 -20.93 -16.47 -10.72
C GLN A 317 -20.81 -15.07 -11.32
N GLN A 318 -19.78 -14.30 -10.97
CA GLN A 318 -19.54 -12.97 -11.49
C GLN A 318 -18.73 -12.96 -12.81
N GLN A 319 -18.52 -14.10 -13.48
CA GLN A 319 -17.70 -14.22 -14.69
C GLN A 319 -18.02 -13.14 -15.73
N ASP A 320 -19.29 -12.93 -16.05
CA ASP A 320 -19.70 -11.98 -17.10
C ASP A 320 -19.42 -10.54 -16.69
N PHE A 321 -19.65 -10.20 -15.42
CA PHE A 321 -19.28 -8.91 -14.86
C PHE A 321 -17.78 -8.67 -14.89
N ILE A 322 -16.98 -9.65 -14.50
CA ILE A 322 -15.51 -9.62 -14.50
C ILE A 322 -15.00 -9.36 -15.92
N CYS A 323 -15.46 -10.15 -16.88
CA CYS A 323 -15.03 -10.02 -18.28
C CYS A 323 -15.44 -8.67 -18.91
N LYS A 324 -16.64 -8.16 -18.58
CA LYS A 324 -17.10 -6.84 -19.05
C LYS A 324 -16.30 -5.68 -18.43
N ASN A 325 -15.76 -5.87 -17.23
CA ASN A 325 -14.99 -4.87 -16.51
C ASN A 325 -13.51 -5.26 -16.37
N ILE A 326 -12.95 -5.91 -17.39
CA ILE A 326 -11.59 -6.48 -17.34
C ILE A 326 -10.51 -5.42 -17.08
N ARG A 327 -10.74 -4.18 -17.47
CA ARG A 327 -9.84 -3.04 -17.18
C ARG A 327 -9.65 -2.79 -15.69
N GLN A 328 -10.69 -3.02 -14.88
CA GLN A 328 -10.68 -2.84 -13.43
C GLN A 328 -10.38 -4.13 -12.66
N THR A 329 -10.71 -5.30 -13.23
CA THR A 329 -10.60 -6.59 -12.55
C THR A 329 -9.37 -7.39 -12.95
N GLY A 330 -8.78 -7.11 -14.11
CA GLY A 330 -7.73 -7.94 -14.71
C GLY A 330 -6.48 -8.10 -13.86
N TRP A 331 -6.10 -7.09 -13.09
CA TRP A 331 -4.87 -7.08 -12.30
C TRP A 331 -4.89 -8.09 -11.13
N PHE A 332 -6.07 -8.41 -10.57
CA PHE A 332 -6.18 -9.40 -9.49
C PHE A 332 -6.75 -10.75 -9.95
N ILE A 333 -7.54 -10.77 -11.05
CA ILE A 333 -8.25 -11.99 -11.46
C ILE A 333 -7.33 -13.09 -11.99
N GLY A 334 -6.15 -12.75 -12.50
CA GLY A 334 -5.19 -13.74 -13.01
C GLY A 334 -4.70 -14.71 -11.95
N ARG A 335 -4.56 -14.26 -10.69
CA ARG A 335 -4.17 -15.12 -9.56
C ARG A 335 -5.28 -16.12 -9.21
N PHE A 336 -6.52 -15.67 -9.26
CA PHE A 336 -7.69 -16.54 -9.06
C PHE A 336 -7.80 -17.57 -10.18
N ASP A 337 -7.69 -17.16 -11.45
CA ASP A 337 -7.76 -18.05 -12.61
C ASP A 337 -6.74 -19.18 -12.52
N LYS A 338 -5.49 -18.83 -12.16
CA LYS A 338 -4.43 -19.84 -11.92
C LYS A 338 -4.79 -20.79 -10.77
N ALA A 339 -5.35 -20.27 -9.69
CA ALA A 339 -5.63 -21.05 -8.48
C ALA A 339 -6.87 -21.94 -8.59
N VAL A 340 -7.90 -21.51 -9.34
CA VAL A 340 -9.17 -22.24 -9.44
C VAL A 340 -9.14 -23.36 -10.48
N GLY A 341 -8.31 -23.23 -11.53
CA GLY A 341 -8.18 -24.23 -12.59
C GLY A 341 -9.48 -24.50 -13.36
N ASN A 342 -10.38 -23.53 -13.50
CA ASN A 342 -11.65 -23.68 -14.19
C ASN A 342 -11.52 -23.33 -15.68
N ALA A 343 -11.54 -24.32 -16.56
CA ALA A 343 -11.30 -24.15 -18.01
C ALA A 343 -12.31 -23.21 -18.70
N ARG A 344 -13.59 -23.20 -18.26
CA ARG A 344 -14.61 -22.29 -18.80
C ARG A 344 -14.31 -20.86 -18.42
N PHE A 345 -13.99 -20.62 -17.17
CA PHE A 345 -13.62 -19.29 -16.64
C PHE A 345 -12.36 -18.77 -17.32
N SER A 346 -11.28 -19.58 -17.36
CA SER A 346 -10.03 -19.23 -18.04
C SER A 346 -10.25 -18.84 -19.50
N LYS A 347 -11.09 -19.56 -20.23
CA LYS A 347 -11.41 -19.25 -21.63
C LYS A 347 -12.12 -17.88 -21.74
N ALA A 348 -13.05 -17.57 -20.84
CA ALA A 348 -13.78 -16.30 -20.85
C ALA A 348 -12.85 -15.13 -20.52
N VAL A 349 -12.02 -15.25 -19.49
CA VAL A 349 -11.04 -14.22 -19.09
C VAL A 349 -10.05 -13.96 -20.23
N ARG A 350 -9.44 -15.01 -20.81
CA ARG A 350 -8.52 -14.85 -21.96
C ARG A 350 -9.14 -14.14 -23.15
N LYS A 351 -10.43 -14.34 -23.40
CA LYS A 351 -11.15 -13.63 -24.47
C LYS A 351 -11.29 -12.12 -24.18
N ALA A 352 -11.34 -11.74 -22.91
CA ALA A 352 -11.46 -10.34 -22.51
C ALA A 352 -10.09 -9.62 -22.40
N LEU A 353 -8.98 -10.33 -22.19
CA LEU A 353 -7.64 -9.74 -22.02
C LEU A 353 -7.19 -8.78 -23.12
N PRO A 354 -7.53 -8.95 -24.43
CA PRO A 354 -7.13 -7.98 -25.44
C PRO A 354 -7.60 -6.55 -25.16
N GLU A 355 -8.73 -6.36 -24.48
CA GLU A 355 -9.20 -5.04 -24.09
C GLU A 355 -8.30 -4.39 -23.02
N LEU A 356 -7.85 -5.19 -22.04
CA LEU A 356 -6.88 -4.74 -21.04
C LEU A 356 -5.52 -4.43 -21.66
N GLN A 357 -5.07 -5.28 -22.60
CA GLN A 357 -3.81 -5.06 -23.32
C GLN A 357 -3.86 -3.78 -24.15
N ALA A 358 -4.96 -3.52 -24.86
CA ALA A 358 -5.14 -2.29 -25.63
C ALA A 358 -5.09 -1.04 -24.74
N MET A 359 -5.70 -1.09 -23.55
CA MET A 359 -5.63 -0.01 -22.57
C MET A 359 -4.17 0.27 -22.14
N TYR A 360 -3.41 -0.76 -21.78
CA TYR A 360 -2.02 -0.58 -21.40
C TYR A 360 -1.14 -0.07 -22.53
N GLN A 361 -1.37 -0.53 -23.77
CA GLN A 361 -0.68 0.00 -24.96
C GLN A 361 -1.00 1.47 -25.19
N GLU A 362 -2.26 1.86 -25.05
CA GLU A 362 -2.68 3.27 -25.13
C GLU A 362 -1.94 4.11 -24.08
N TYR A 363 -1.94 3.69 -22.81
CA TYR A 363 -1.27 4.45 -21.73
C TYR A 363 0.24 4.53 -21.95
N SER A 364 0.88 3.41 -22.33
CA SER A 364 2.31 3.38 -22.63
C SER A 364 2.72 4.32 -23.77
N SER A 365 1.81 4.64 -24.69
CA SER A 365 2.08 5.54 -25.82
C SER A 365 1.99 7.03 -25.47
N LYS A 366 1.42 7.37 -24.30
CA LYS A 366 1.16 8.78 -23.89
C LYS A 366 2.40 9.49 -23.36
N THR A 367 3.43 8.75 -23.00
CA THR A 367 4.67 9.33 -22.46
C THR A 367 5.91 8.72 -23.13
N PRO A 368 7.04 9.45 -23.18
CA PRO A 368 8.30 8.91 -23.74
C PRO A 368 8.86 7.74 -22.94
N TYR A 369 8.39 7.53 -21.72
CA TYR A 369 8.84 6.49 -20.81
C TYR A 369 8.23 5.11 -21.10
N GLY A 370 7.17 5.05 -21.91
CA GLY A 370 6.51 3.78 -22.26
C GLY A 370 5.85 3.05 -21.08
N VAL A 371 5.59 3.76 -19.98
CA VAL A 371 4.96 3.18 -18.79
C VAL A 371 3.44 3.19 -18.95
N PRO A 372 2.74 2.07 -18.70
CA PRO A 372 1.28 2.00 -18.82
C PRO A 372 0.59 2.66 -17.62
N HIS A 373 0.66 3.98 -17.53
CA HIS A 373 0.09 4.79 -16.48
C HIS A 373 -0.90 5.81 -17.04
N ASP A 374 -2.03 6.02 -16.36
CA ASP A 374 -3.10 6.92 -16.82
C ASP A 374 -3.13 8.28 -16.09
N ARG A 375 -2.28 8.44 -15.06
CA ARG A 375 -2.18 9.67 -14.27
C ARG A 375 -0.72 10.08 -14.16
N GLY A 376 -0.46 11.31 -14.51
CA GLY A 376 0.86 11.93 -14.37
C GLY A 376 1.04 12.58 -13.03
#